data_3e07ecaa6b43fe3cd03cac3f0bdadf9e
#
_entry.id   3e07ecaa6b43fe3cd03cac3f0bdadf9e
#
_cell.length_a   1.000
_cell.length_b   1.000
_cell.length_c   1.000
_cell.angle_alpha   90.00
_cell.angle_beta   90.00
_cell.angle_gamma   90.00
#
_symmetry.space_group_name_H-M   'P 1'
#
loop_
_entity.id
_entity.type
_entity.pdbx_description
1 polymer ?
#
loop_
_entity_poly.entity_id
_entity_poly.type
_entity_poly.pdbx_seq_one_letter_code
_entity_poly.pdbx_strand_id
1 'polypeptide(L)'
;VEVLADKAGQEYNINADRFTIPGFAGTPKFEGFYGESTKPMTGGMVGLSKVVTEKDFNSAKDTVTKEALAKSLENLKNKKGDLEIVEPVTNEIIVLKSTAEIDDSAEGFAIAATAEAKTIGFSKEDLFKLVEGSINKNGSWVLLKDSLVINYKNTRFDFEKNTLNFTASVNGEAAARIDEEKVIDGLLGLKQDQIESYLLGFKEVESARLVLSPFWVKNIPKKKQDVEIKIVY
;
A
#
# COMPACT_ATOMS: atom_id res chain seq x y z
N VAL A 1 33.41 -34.34 10.39
CA VAL A 1 33.21 -34.32 11.87
C VAL A 1 33.68 -32.97 12.34
N GLU A 2 32.86 -32.27 13.11
CA GLU A 2 33.25 -31.06 13.81
C GLU A 2 34.03 -31.42 15.04
N VAL A 3 35.11 -30.69 15.33
CA VAL A 3 35.97 -30.91 16.49
C VAL A 3 36.17 -29.61 17.26
N LEU A 4 36.23 -29.72 18.58
CA LEU A 4 36.47 -28.60 19.48
C LEU A 4 37.73 -28.86 20.28
N ALA A 5 38.55 -27.83 20.45
CA ALA A 5 39.77 -27.96 21.32
C ALA A 5 39.36 -28.10 22.78
N ASP A 6 40.12 -28.92 23.53
CA ASP A 6 39.91 -29.14 24.97
C ASP A 6 40.13 -27.85 25.81
N LYS A 7 40.90 -26.91 25.31
CA LYS A 7 41.24 -25.66 25.98
C LYS A 7 41.05 -24.46 25.03
N ALA A 8 40.70 -23.35 25.60
CA ALA A 8 40.65 -22.08 24.86
C ALA A 8 42.10 -21.60 24.62
N GLY A 9 42.37 -21.07 23.40
CA GLY A 9 43.67 -20.50 23.09
C GLY A 9 43.84 -20.24 21.59
N GLN A 10 44.61 -19.20 21.26
CA GLN A 10 44.96 -18.89 19.86
C GLN A 10 45.91 -19.96 19.28
N GLU A 11 46.66 -20.66 20.12
CA GLU A 11 47.55 -21.76 19.76
C GLU A 11 46.82 -22.95 19.13
N TYR A 12 45.51 -23.03 19.31
CA TYR A 12 44.66 -24.06 18.68
C TYR A 12 44.10 -23.64 17.31
N ASN A 13 44.37 -22.41 16.89
CA ASN A 13 44.11 -21.97 15.52
C ASN A 13 45.22 -22.46 14.61
N ILE A 14 45.08 -23.66 14.09
CA ILE A 14 46.09 -24.33 13.28
C ILE A 14 45.64 -24.48 11.83
N ASN A 15 46.56 -24.50 10.91
CA ASN A 15 46.29 -24.80 9.51
C ASN A 15 45.73 -26.21 9.32
N ALA A 16 45.16 -26.46 8.15
CA ALA A 16 44.80 -27.82 7.75
C ALA A 16 46.02 -28.77 7.95
N ASP A 17 45.83 -29.83 8.69
CA ASP A 17 46.92 -30.73 9.05
C ASP A 17 46.42 -32.16 9.27
N ARG A 18 47.39 -33.08 9.40
CA ARG A 18 47.17 -34.50 9.67
C ARG A 18 47.49 -34.80 11.12
N PHE A 19 46.56 -35.45 11.81
CA PHE A 19 46.66 -35.77 13.26
C PHE A 19 46.82 -37.26 13.44
N THR A 20 47.89 -37.64 14.11
CA THR A 20 48.13 -39.05 14.51
C THR A 20 47.38 -39.39 15.77
N ILE A 21 47.11 -40.67 15.99
CA ILE A 21 46.48 -41.18 17.22
C ILE A 21 47.56 -41.64 18.18
N PRO A 22 47.86 -40.88 19.27
CA PRO A 22 48.99 -41.21 20.18
C PRO A 22 48.92 -42.60 20.77
N GLY A 23 47.71 -43.13 21.03
CA GLY A 23 47.53 -44.49 21.58
C GLY A 23 47.94 -45.61 20.62
N PHE A 24 48.26 -45.32 19.36
CA PHE A 24 48.79 -46.28 18.40
C PHE A 24 50.29 -46.19 18.20
N ALA A 25 50.97 -45.27 18.92
CA ALA A 25 52.42 -45.13 18.82
C ALA A 25 53.14 -46.46 19.07
N GLY A 26 54.10 -46.79 18.20
CA GLY A 26 54.84 -48.06 18.27
C GLY A 26 54.10 -49.29 17.72
N THR A 27 52.95 -49.13 17.14
CA THR A 27 52.21 -50.23 16.48
C THR A 27 52.08 -50.00 14.96
N PRO A 28 51.86 -51.04 14.15
CA PRO A 28 51.61 -50.89 12.70
C PRO A 28 50.39 -50.00 12.36
N LYS A 29 49.55 -49.75 13.34
CA LYS A 29 48.33 -48.92 13.17
C LYS A 29 48.62 -47.40 13.18
N PHE A 30 49.79 -46.98 13.66
CA PHE A 30 50.12 -45.57 13.86
C PHE A 30 50.12 -44.77 12.58
N GLU A 31 50.63 -45.36 11.49
CA GLU A 31 50.64 -44.72 10.18
C GLU A 31 49.37 -44.95 9.37
N GLY A 32 48.63 -46.01 9.67
CA GLY A 32 47.40 -46.37 8.93
C GLY A 32 46.11 -45.70 9.44
N PHE A 33 46.14 -45.16 10.67
CA PHE A 33 44.98 -44.51 11.27
C PHE A 33 45.32 -43.08 11.67
N TYR A 34 44.68 -42.12 11.08
CA TYR A 34 44.90 -40.69 11.30
C TYR A 34 43.62 -39.88 11.09
N GLY A 35 43.55 -38.72 11.68
CA GLY A 35 42.61 -37.68 11.35
C GLY A 35 43.23 -36.67 10.37
N GLU A 36 42.47 -36.10 9.49
CA GLU A 36 42.89 -35.04 8.57
C GLU A 36 41.88 -33.92 8.57
N SER A 37 42.35 -32.69 8.77
CA SER A 37 41.52 -31.50 8.53
C SER A 37 41.86 -30.93 7.16
N THR A 38 40.82 -30.67 6.37
CA THR A 38 40.96 -30.07 5.03
C THR A 38 40.83 -28.54 5.06
N LYS A 39 40.46 -27.99 6.21
CA LYS A 39 40.33 -26.55 6.45
C LYS A 39 41.09 -26.16 7.72
N PRO A 40 41.57 -24.91 7.82
CA PRO A 40 42.13 -24.39 9.07
C PRO A 40 41.12 -24.47 10.21
N MET A 41 41.57 -24.76 11.40
CA MET A 41 40.84 -24.61 12.64
C MET A 41 40.95 -23.18 13.11
N THR A 42 39.80 -22.56 13.45
CA THR A 42 39.71 -21.16 13.81
C THR A 42 38.80 -20.99 15.04
N GLY A 43 38.76 -19.79 15.62
CA GLY A 43 37.92 -19.49 16.78
C GLY A 43 38.58 -19.68 18.13
N GLY A 44 39.83 -20.18 18.14
CA GLY A 44 40.65 -20.29 19.40
C GLY A 44 41.05 -18.89 19.88
N MET A 45 40.59 -18.50 21.08
CA MET A 45 40.95 -17.23 21.73
C MET A 45 40.99 -17.39 23.26
N VAL A 46 41.71 -16.51 23.93
CA VAL A 46 41.70 -16.37 25.38
C VAL A 46 41.29 -14.97 25.74
N GLY A 47 40.27 -14.84 26.58
CA GLY A 47 39.81 -13.54 27.07
C GLY A 47 38.29 -13.41 26.98
N LEU A 48 37.80 -12.18 27.20
CA LEU A 48 36.40 -11.86 27.04
C LEU A 48 36.13 -11.57 25.56
N SER A 49 35.24 -12.32 24.98
CA SER A 49 34.70 -12.07 23.63
C SER A 49 33.30 -11.48 23.74
N LYS A 50 33.00 -10.52 22.91
CA LYS A 50 31.61 -10.07 22.74
C LYS A 50 30.87 -11.14 21.94
N VAL A 51 29.73 -11.53 22.44
CA VAL A 51 28.81 -12.48 21.77
C VAL A 51 27.51 -11.82 21.46
N VAL A 52 26.88 -12.25 20.38
CA VAL A 52 25.52 -11.81 20.00
C VAL A 52 24.54 -12.43 21.00
N THR A 53 23.97 -11.60 21.87
CA THR A 53 22.99 -12.09 22.85
C THR A 53 21.62 -12.24 22.17
N GLU A 54 20.81 -13.17 22.67
CA GLU A 54 19.41 -13.35 22.21
C GLU A 54 18.60 -12.05 22.32
N LYS A 55 18.83 -11.29 23.39
CA LYS A 55 18.17 -9.98 23.59
C LYS A 55 18.55 -9.00 22.50
N ASP A 56 19.83 -8.86 22.17
CA ASP A 56 20.29 -7.91 21.15
C ASP A 56 19.81 -8.33 19.77
N PHE A 57 19.87 -9.64 19.46
CA PHE A 57 19.38 -10.20 18.21
C PHE A 57 17.87 -9.95 18.02
N ASN A 58 17.06 -10.28 19.00
CA ASN A 58 15.62 -10.10 18.93
C ASN A 58 15.24 -8.62 18.87
N SER A 59 15.90 -7.76 19.65
CA SER A 59 15.67 -6.31 19.60
C SER A 59 15.99 -5.72 18.23
N ALA A 60 17.10 -6.11 17.62
CA ALA A 60 17.48 -5.66 16.28
C ALA A 60 16.50 -6.20 15.21
N LYS A 61 16.13 -7.48 15.30
CA LYS A 61 15.15 -8.11 14.42
C LYS A 61 13.79 -7.42 14.49
N ASP A 62 13.27 -7.16 15.69
CA ASP A 62 11.97 -6.48 15.88
C ASP A 62 11.98 -5.07 15.30
N THR A 63 13.08 -4.34 15.51
CA THR A 63 13.23 -2.99 14.97
C THR A 63 13.20 -3.00 13.46
N VAL A 64 14.06 -3.80 12.81
CA VAL A 64 14.17 -3.80 11.35
C VAL A 64 12.91 -4.37 10.66
N THR A 65 12.24 -5.35 11.28
CA THR A 65 10.98 -5.88 10.73
C THR A 65 9.86 -4.86 10.82
N LYS A 66 9.74 -4.14 11.93
CA LYS A 66 8.76 -3.06 12.09
C LYS A 66 8.98 -1.94 11.08
N GLU A 67 10.23 -1.52 10.88
CA GLU A 67 10.58 -0.50 9.89
C GLU A 67 10.29 -0.95 8.46
N ALA A 68 10.64 -2.21 8.12
CA ALA A 68 10.38 -2.77 6.79
C ALA A 68 8.88 -2.84 6.49
N LEU A 69 8.05 -3.30 7.45
CA LEU A 69 6.60 -3.34 7.32
C LEU A 69 5.99 -1.94 7.18
N ALA A 70 6.45 -0.97 7.96
CA ALA A 70 5.97 0.41 7.84
C ALA A 70 6.30 1.01 6.47
N LYS A 71 7.54 0.82 6.00
CA LYS A 71 8.00 1.32 4.70
C LYS A 71 7.27 0.67 3.52
N SER A 72 6.95 -0.62 3.61
CA SER A 72 6.20 -1.31 2.55
C SER A 72 4.77 -0.76 2.42
N LEU A 73 4.09 -0.45 3.53
CA LEU A 73 2.77 0.20 3.52
C LEU A 73 2.83 1.64 3.00
N GLU A 74 3.86 2.39 3.37
CA GLU A 74 4.08 3.73 2.84
C GLU A 74 4.28 3.71 1.32
N ASN A 75 5.13 2.81 0.83
CA ASN A 75 5.35 2.60 -0.59
C ASN A 75 4.07 2.22 -1.34
N LEU A 76 3.23 1.37 -0.74
CA LEU A 76 1.93 1.01 -1.31
C LEU A 76 1.02 2.23 -1.43
N LYS A 77 0.92 3.04 -0.36
CA LYS A 77 0.12 4.28 -0.37
C LYS A 77 0.59 5.26 -1.44
N ASN A 78 1.91 5.39 -1.61
CA ASN A 78 2.47 6.28 -2.63
C ASN A 78 2.24 5.77 -4.07
N LYS A 79 2.17 4.46 -4.25
CA LYS A 79 1.96 3.82 -5.56
C LYS A 79 0.49 3.69 -5.97
N LYS A 80 -0.45 3.80 -5.03
CA LYS A 80 -1.88 3.60 -5.33
C LYS A 80 -2.45 4.62 -6.34
N GLY A 81 -1.86 5.83 -6.45
CA GLY A 81 -2.40 6.90 -7.27
C GLY A 81 -3.84 7.25 -6.84
N ASP A 82 -4.74 7.34 -7.82
CA ASP A 82 -6.16 7.67 -7.59
C ASP A 82 -7.03 6.43 -7.26
N LEU A 83 -6.41 5.26 -7.07
CA LEU A 83 -7.15 4.06 -6.72
C LEU A 83 -7.61 4.09 -5.26
N GLU A 84 -8.83 3.65 -5.03
CA GLU A 84 -9.35 3.35 -3.70
C GLU A 84 -8.83 1.98 -3.24
N ILE A 85 -8.38 1.92 -1.99
CA ILE A 85 -7.91 0.70 -1.34
C ILE A 85 -8.86 0.37 -0.21
N VAL A 86 -9.30 -0.88 -0.16
CA VAL A 86 -10.15 -1.42 0.89
C VAL A 86 -9.36 -2.42 1.72
N GLU A 87 -9.48 -2.33 3.03
CA GLU A 87 -8.89 -3.30 3.97
C GLU A 87 -9.54 -4.70 3.83
N PRO A 88 -8.79 -5.78 4.14
CA PRO A 88 -7.41 -5.78 4.63
C PRO A 88 -6.35 -5.64 3.53
N VAL A 89 -5.18 -5.10 3.91
CA VAL A 89 -3.95 -5.11 3.09
C VAL A 89 -3.06 -6.22 3.64
N THR A 90 -2.56 -7.12 2.78
CA THR A 90 -1.52 -8.06 3.21
C THR A 90 -0.19 -7.33 3.32
N ASN A 91 0.54 -7.58 4.41
CA ASN A 91 1.83 -6.97 4.67
C ASN A 91 2.69 -7.92 5.49
N GLU A 92 3.73 -8.47 4.87
CA GLU A 92 4.53 -9.54 5.46
C GLU A 92 6.02 -9.38 5.17
N ILE A 93 6.85 -9.97 6.02
CA ILE A 93 8.30 -10.07 5.81
C ILE A 93 8.56 -11.23 4.86
N ILE A 94 9.15 -10.93 3.70
CA ILE A 94 9.49 -11.93 2.67
C ILE A 94 10.96 -12.34 2.71
N VAL A 95 11.84 -11.49 3.25
CA VAL A 95 13.27 -11.80 3.44
C VAL A 95 13.71 -11.28 4.81
N LEU A 96 14.40 -12.12 5.55
CA LEU A 96 15.12 -11.74 6.76
C LEU A 96 16.52 -12.36 6.69
N LYS A 97 17.56 -11.55 6.83
CA LYS A 97 18.95 -11.96 6.78
C LYS A 97 19.71 -11.36 7.95
N SER A 98 20.62 -12.13 8.54
CA SER A 98 21.56 -11.65 9.56
C SER A 98 22.98 -11.99 9.14
N THR A 99 23.95 -11.19 9.61
CA THR A 99 25.38 -11.42 9.42
C THR A 99 25.99 -12.28 10.54
N ALA A 100 25.24 -12.54 11.61
CA ALA A 100 25.65 -13.42 12.71
C ALA A 100 24.41 -14.07 13.33
N GLU A 101 24.61 -15.17 14.02
CA GLU A 101 23.58 -15.88 14.77
C GLU A 101 23.72 -15.60 16.27
N ILE A 102 22.75 -16.05 17.08
CA ILE A 102 22.82 -15.97 18.54
C ILE A 102 24.01 -16.81 19.02
N ASP A 103 24.74 -16.34 20.00
CA ASP A 103 25.96 -16.90 20.56
C ASP A 103 27.22 -16.80 19.68
N ASP A 104 27.10 -16.25 18.46
CA ASP A 104 28.29 -15.96 17.65
C ASP A 104 29.19 -14.93 18.34
N SER A 105 30.49 -15.15 18.25
CA SER A 105 31.50 -14.17 18.66
C SER A 105 31.64 -13.09 17.62
N ALA A 106 31.15 -11.89 17.91
CA ALA A 106 31.19 -10.75 16.98
C ALA A 106 31.26 -9.40 17.70
N GLU A 107 32.02 -8.47 17.16
CA GLU A 107 32.06 -7.08 17.65
C GLU A 107 30.75 -6.35 17.39
N GLY A 108 29.99 -6.77 16.37
CA GLY A 108 28.70 -6.30 16.00
C GLY A 108 28.09 -7.15 14.88
N PHE A 109 26.81 -7.00 14.66
CA PHE A 109 26.08 -7.72 13.60
C PHE A 109 25.05 -6.79 12.95
N ALA A 110 24.58 -7.17 11.78
CA ALA A 110 23.53 -6.46 11.04
C ALA A 110 22.38 -7.42 10.69
N ILE A 111 21.15 -6.93 10.80
CA ILE A 111 19.96 -7.63 10.31
C ILE A 111 19.33 -6.78 9.20
N ALA A 112 18.96 -7.42 8.10
CA ALA A 112 18.22 -6.83 7.02
C ALA A 112 16.89 -7.54 6.83
N ALA A 113 15.81 -6.78 6.67
CA ALA A 113 14.48 -7.29 6.35
C ALA A 113 13.94 -6.65 5.08
N THR A 114 13.21 -7.44 4.29
CA THR A 114 12.40 -6.94 3.18
C THR A 114 10.96 -7.33 3.44
N ALA A 115 10.07 -6.34 3.37
CA ALA A 115 8.63 -6.55 3.51
C ALA A 115 7.92 -6.29 2.18
N GLU A 116 6.82 -6.98 1.95
CA GLU A 116 5.94 -6.78 0.82
C GLU A 116 4.51 -6.50 1.29
N ALA A 117 3.94 -5.38 0.83
CA ALA A 117 2.54 -5.05 1.01
C ALA A 117 1.79 -5.23 -0.31
N LYS A 118 0.67 -5.96 -0.28
CA LYS A 118 -0.17 -6.24 -1.44
C LYS A 118 -1.62 -5.89 -1.15
N THR A 119 -2.27 -5.32 -2.16
CA THR A 119 -3.72 -5.09 -2.20
C THR A 119 -4.18 -5.02 -3.64
N ILE A 120 -5.48 -5.02 -3.86
CA ILE A 120 -6.11 -4.74 -5.14
C ILE A 120 -6.92 -3.45 -4.94
N GLY A 121 -6.56 -2.40 -5.67
CA GLY A 121 -7.29 -1.14 -5.70
C GLY A 121 -8.28 -1.11 -6.87
N PHE A 122 -9.26 -0.21 -6.78
CA PHE A 122 -10.25 0.04 -7.84
C PHE A 122 -10.47 1.54 -8.02
N SER A 123 -11.04 1.91 -9.16
CA SER A 123 -11.38 3.29 -9.46
C SER A 123 -12.62 3.72 -8.67
N LYS A 124 -12.47 4.75 -7.84
CA LYS A 124 -13.61 5.36 -7.13
C LYS A 124 -14.64 5.94 -8.09
N GLU A 125 -14.17 6.49 -9.21
CA GLU A 125 -15.03 7.03 -10.25
C GLU A 125 -15.91 5.95 -10.91
N ASP A 126 -15.36 4.75 -11.12
CA ASP A 126 -16.14 3.64 -11.68
C ASP A 126 -17.18 3.12 -10.68
N LEU A 127 -16.86 3.14 -9.39
CA LEU A 127 -17.86 2.86 -8.36
C LEU A 127 -18.98 3.89 -8.38
N PHE A 128 -18.68 5.16 -8.53
CA PHE A 128 -19.70 6.22 -8.66
C PHE A 128 -20.60 6.01 -9.86
N LYS A 129 -20.05 5.64 -11.01
CA LYS A 129 -20.86 5.32 -12.21
C LYS A 129 -21.79 4.13 -11.96
N LEU A 130 -21.34 3.10 -11.25
CA LEU A 130 -22.19 1.96 -10.89
C LEU A 130 -23.32 2.37 -9.94
N VAL A 131 -23.03 3.19 -8.93
CA VAL A 131 -24.03 3.72 -8.00
C VAL A 131 -25.03 4.59 -8.75
N GLU A 132 -24.57 5.53 -9.53
CA GLU A 132 -25.42 6.41 -10.35
C GLU A 132 -26.32 5.59 -11.28
N GLY A 133 -25.78 4.60 -11.98
CA GLY A 133 -26.56 3.72 -12.85
C GLY A 133 -27.61 2.90 -12.12
N SER A 134 -27.38 2.57 -10.83
CA SER A 134 -28.33 1.80 -10.02
C SER A 134 -29.54 2.63 -9.56
N ILE A 135 -29.34 3.90 -9.22
CA ILE A 135 -30.38 4.81 -8.73
C ILE A 135 -31.04 5.60 -9.85
N ASN A 136 -30.36 5.82 -10.97
CA ASN A 136 -30.74 6.75 -12.02
C ASN A 136 -31.21 6.04 -13.30
N LYS A 137 -32.08 5.04 -13.16
CA LYS A 137 -32.59 4.24 -14.29
C LYS A 137 -33.24 5.08 -15.40
N ASN A 138 -33.81 6.21 -15.04
CA ASN A 138 -34.55 7.11 -15.96
C ASN A 138 -33.77 8.37 -16.31
N GLY A 139 -32.55 8.53 -15.90
CA GLY A 139 -31.73 9.73 -16.12
C GLY A 139 -32.19 10.99 -15.38
N SER A 140 -33.12 10.86 -14.42
CA SER A 140 -33.80 12.00 -13.77
C SER A 140 -33.01 12.59 -12.58
N TRP A 141 -31.90 11.96 -12.17
CA TRP A 141 -31.16 12.35 -10.98
C TRP A 141 -29.68 12.59 -11.30
N VAL A 142 -29.04 13.42 -10.49
CA VAL A 142 -27.59 13.63 -10.46
C VAL A 142 -27.11 13.30 -9.05
N LEU A 143 -26.14 12.42 -8.95
CA LEU A 143 -25.54 12.02 -7.68
C LEU A 143 -24.60 13.11 -7.19
N LEU A 144 -24.81 13.60 -5.96
CA LEU A 144 -23.93 14.59 -5.33
C LEU A 144 -22.72 13.86 -4.73
N LYS A 145 -21.65 13.74 -5.51
CA LYS A 145 -20.48 12.92 -5.18
C LYS A 145 -19.84 13.28 -3.85
N ASP A 146 -19.84 14.57 -3.49
CA ASP A 146 -19.25 15.08 -2.25
C ASP A 146 -20.07 14.73 -0.99
N SER A 147 -21.36 14.40 -1.17
CA SER A 147 -22.24 13.96 -0.08
C SER A 147 -22.11 12.47 0.25
N LEU A 148 -21.39 11.70 -0.58
CA LEU A 148 -21.40 10.24 -0.49
C LEU A 148 -20.55 9.72 0.66
N VAL A 149 -21.16 8.91 1.50
CA VAL A 149 -20.51 8.08 2.51
C VAL A 149 -20.60 6.63 2.07
N ILE A 150 -19.44 6.02 1.81
CA ILE A 150 -19.34 4.64 1.34
C ILE A 150 -18.70 3.79 2.42
N ASN A 151 -19.38 2.70 2.82
CA ASN A 151 -18.88 1.72 3.76
C ASN A 151 -18.69 0.38 3.04
N TYR A 152 -17.48 -0.17 3.12
CA TYR A 152 -17.12 -1.44 2.51
C TYR A 152 -17.21 -2.57 3.53
N LYS A 153 -17.79 -3.71 3.14
CA LYS A 153 -17.92 -4.91 3.96
C LYS A 153 -17.66 -6.17 3.15
N ASN A 154 -17.40 -7.29 3.81
CA ASN A 154 -17.22 -8.60 3.19
C ASN A 154 -16.12 -8.61 2.11
N THR A 155 -15.05 -7.87 2.34
CA THR A 155 -13.93 -7.75 1.39
C THR A 155 -13.17 -9.06 1.27
N ARG A 156 -12.94 -9.51 0.03
CA ARG A 156 -12.18 -10.72 -0.30
C ARG A 156 -11.28 -10.44 -1.49
N PHE A 157 -10.01 -10.80 -1.38
CA PHE A 157 -9.01 -10.70 -2.42
C PHE A 157 -8.69 -12.07 -3.00
N ASP A 158 -8.53 -12.13 -4.30
CA ASP A 158 -7.92 -13.25 -5.01
C ASP A 158 -6.80 -12.67 -5.88
N PHE A 159 -5.57 -12.75 -5.38
CA PHE A 159 -4.40 -12.18 -6.06
C PHE A 159 -4.01 -12.97 -7.32
N GLU A 160 -4.34 -14.26 -7.40
CA GLU A 160 -4.06 -15.07 -8.58
C GLU A 160 -4.95 -14.65 -9.76
N LYS A 161 -6.23 -14.39 -9.48
CA LYS A 161 -7.21 -13.95 -10.47
C LYS A 161 -7.27 -12.42 -10.63
N ASN A 162 -6.51 -11.69 -9.82
CA ASN A 162 -6.56 -10.23 -9.74
C ASN A 162 -7.99 -9.71 -9.54
N THR A 163 -8.73 -10.31 -8.60
CA THR A 163 -10.11 -9.94 -8.32
C THR A 163 -10.30 -9.48 -6.89
N LEU A 164 -11.13 -8.46 -6.73
CA LEU A 164 -11.56 -7.91 -5.46
C LEU A 164 -13.10 -7.97 -5.38
N ASN A 165 -13.61 -8.66 -4.38
CA ASN A 165 -15.05 -8.74 -4.11
C ASN A 165 -15.34 -8.02 -2.79
N PHE A 166 -16.35 -7.17 -2.78
CA PHE A 166 -16.82 -6.47 -1.58
C PHE A 166 -18.29 -6.10 -1.69
N THR A 167 -18.89 -5.76 -0.56
CA THR A 167 -20.20 -5.14 -0.49
C THR A 167 -20.01 -3.66 -0.15
N ALA A 168 -20.48 -2.76 -1.00
CA ALA A 168 -20.51 -1.33 -0.72
C ALA A 168 -21.91 -0.91 -0.25
N SER A 169 -21.99 -0.28 0.92
CA SER A 169 -23.19 0.42 1.38
C SER A 169 -22.97 1.91 1.16
N VAL A 170 -23.79 2.51 0.32
CA VAL A 170 -23.62 3.91 -0.09
C VAL A 170 -24.82 4.72 0.42
N ASN A 171 -24.54 5.80 1.15
CA ASN A 171 -25.50 6.80 1.58
C ASN A 171 -25.05 8.15 1.03
N GLY A 172 -26.01 8.99 0.64
CA GLY A 172 -25.71 10.32 0.12
C GLY A 172 -26.95 10.98 -0.46
N GLU A 173 -26.73 12.11 -1.09
CA GLU A 173 -27.78 12.95 -1.67
C GLU A 173 -27.75 12.88 -3.19
N ALA A 174 -28.91 13.06 -3.80
CA ALA A 174 -29.06 13.18 -5.24
C ALA A 174 -30.01 14.36 -5.53
N ALA A 175 -29.64 15.16 -6.51
CA ALA A 175 -30.46 16.25 -6.99
C ALA A 175 -31.23 15.83 -8.26
N ALA A 176 -32.39 16.42 -8.46
CA ALA A 176 -33.12 16.23 -9.72
C ALA A 176 -32.34 16.85 -10.89
N ARG A 177 -32.24 16.11 -11.98
CA ARG A 177 -31.57 16.60 -13.20
C ARG A 177 -32.40 17.67 -13.87
N ILE A 178 -31.82 18.81 -14.08
CA ILE A 178 -32.42 19.89 -14.86
C ILE A 178 -32.19 19.62 -16.34
N ASP A 179 -33.25 19.72 -17.13
CA ASP A 179 -33.19 19.64 -18.59
C ASP A 179 -32.72 20.99 -19.15
N GLU A 180 -31.41 21.10 -19.42
CA GLU A 180 -30.78 22.32 -19.90
C GLU A 180 -31.39 22.81 -21.19
N GLU A 181 -31.72 21.91 -22.14
CA GLU A 181 -32.31 22.30 -23.42
C GLU A 181 -33.66 22.94 -23.21
N LYS A 182 -34.51 22.37 -22.39
CA LYS A 182 -35.81 22.91 -22.03
C LYS A 182 -35.70 24.26 -21.34
N VAL A 183 -34.74 24.42 -20.44
CA VAL A 183 -34.47 25.68 -19.74
C VAL A 183 -34.01 26.74 -20.75
N ILE A 184 -33.04 26.43 -21.62
CA ILE A 184 -32.55 27.35 -22.65
C ILE A 184 -33.69 27.77 -23.58
N ASP A 185 -34.48 26.83 -24.08
CA ASP A 185 -35.58 27.10 -25.01
C ASP A 185 -36.61 28.10 -24.45
N GLY A 186 -36.91 27.97 -23.16
CA GLY A 186 -37.80 28.87 -22.50
C GLY A 186 -37.20 30.23 -22.12
N LEU A 187 -35.87 30.32 -22.04
CA LEU A 187 -35.17 31.60 -21.79
C LEU A 187 -35.05 32.49 -23.03
N LEU A 188 -35.05 31.90 -24.22
CA LEU A 188 -34.79 32.65 -25.48
C LEU A 188 -35.71 33.84 -25.66
N GLY A 189 -35.11 35.05 -25.73
CA GLY A 189 -35.81 36.30 -25.95
C GLY A 189 -36.56 36.88 -24.76
N LEU A 190 -36.47 36.23 -23.56
CA LEU A 190 -37.03 36.79 -22.33
C LEU A 190 -36.33 38.10 -21.94
N LYS A 191 -37.07 38.99 -21.32
CA LYS A 191 -36.55 40.21 -20.69
C LYS A 191 -35.96 39.85 -19.32
N GLN A 192 -35.02 40.69 -18.88
CA GLN A 192 -34.30 40.47 -17.62
C GLN A 192 -35.24 40.30 -16.41
N ASP A 193 -36.33 41.01 -16.33
CA ASP A 193 -37.35 40.96 -15.27
C ASP A 193 -38.19 39.69 -15.25
N GLN A 194 -38.20 38.93 -16.34
CA GLN A 194 -38.97 37.68 -16.49
C GLN A 194 -38.13 36.44 -16.19
N ILE A 195 -36.78 36.52 -16.25
CA ILE A 195 -35.89 35.40 -16.21
C ILE A 195 -35.90 34.69 -14.83
N GLU A 196 -35.80 35.48 -13.76
CA GLU A 196 -35.79 34.93 -12.41
C GLU A 196 -37.07 34.16 -12.09
N SER A 197 -38.24 34.76 -12.42
CA SER A 197 -39.55 34.11 -12.25
C SER A 197 -39.67 32.83 -13.09
N TYR A 198 -39.11 32.81 -14.31
CA TYR A 198 -39.12 31.63 -15.17
C TYR A 198 -38.26 30.52 -14.57
N LEU A 199 -37.00 30.83 -14.11
CA LEU A 199 -36.10 29.86 -13.57
C LEU A 199 -36.57 29.28 -12.21
N LEU A 200 -37.12 30.14 -11.35
CA LEU A 200 -37.68 29.70 -10.04
C LEU A 200 -39.04 28.98 -10.22
N GLY A 201 -39.60 28.95 -11.43
CA GLY A 201 -40.73 28.10 -11.75
C GLY A 201 -40.41 26.60 -11.87
N PHE A 202 -39.15 26.25 -12.01
CA PHE A 202 -38.68 24.87 -11.94
C PHE A 202 -38.53 24.47 -10.47
N LYS A 203 -39.22 23.43 -10.04
CA LYS A 203 -39.17 22.93 -8.64
C LYS A 203 -37.78 22.48 -8.20
N GLU A 204 -36.95 22.17 -9.17
CA GLU A 204 -35.57 21.70 -9.01
C GLU A 204 -34.56 22.84 -8.79
N VAL A 205 -35.00 24.11 -9.00
CA VAL A 205 -34.14 25.30 -8.91
C VAL A 205 -34.38 26.01 -7.59
N GLU A 206 -33.38 26.05 -6.72
CA GLU A 206 -33.43 26.80 -5.47
C GLU A 206 -33.08 28.28 -5.66
N SER A 207 -32.07 28.56 -6.49
CA SER A 207 -31.63 29.91 -6.80
C SER A 207 -31.06 29.99 -8.22
N ALA A 208 -31.16 31.15 -8.82
CA ALA A 208 -30.61 31.41 -10.15
C ALA A 208 -29.90 32.76 -10.19
N ARG A 209 -28.76 32.82 -10.88
CA ARG A 209 -28.01 34.05 -11.12
C ARG A 209 -27.85 34.29 -12.59
N LEU A 210 -28.27 35.46 -13.03
CA LEU A 210 -28.13 35.91 -14.42
C LEU A 210 -26.90 36.80 -14.57
N VAL A 211 -26.10 36.55 -15.61
CA VAL A 211 -25.03 37.43 -16.07
C VAL A 211 -25.25 37.73 -17.55
N LEU A 212 -25.55 38.98 -17.88
CA LEU A 212 -25.64 39.45 -19.26
C LEU A 212 -24.35 40.16 -19.68
N SER A 213 -23.80 39.78 -20.80
CA SER A 213 -22.60 40.38 -21.38
C SER A 213 -22.82 40.64 -22.89
N PRO A 214 -22.39 41.81 -23.38
CA PRO A 214 -21.92 43.02 -22.69
C PRO A 214 -23.03 43.70 -21.85
N PHE A 215 -22.63 44.59 -20.90
CA PHE A 215 -23.51 45.20 -19.89
C PHE A 215 -24.72 45.97 -20.40
N TRP A 216 -24.75 46.34 -21.72
CA TRP A 216 -25.91 47.02 -22.36
C TRP A 216 -26.98 46.03 -22.87
N VAL A 217 -26.74 44.73 -22.83
CA VAL A 217 -27.72 43.71 -23.21
C VAL A 217 -28.77 43.60 -22.10
N LYS A 218 -30.04 43.76 -22.46
CA LYS A 218 -31.20 43.73 -21.54
C LYS A 218 -32.10 42.50 -21.69
N ASN A 219 -31.90 41.74 -22.75
CA ASN A 219 -32.72 40.57 -23.06
C ASN A 219 -31.82 39.37 -23.35
N ILE A 220 -32.34 38.16 -23.12
CA ILE A 220 -31.66 36.94 -23.55
C ILE A 220 -31.61 36.88 -25.08
N PRO A 221 -30.51 36.48 -25.69
CA PRO A 221 -30.40 36.23 -27.10
C PRO A 221 -31.47 35.26 -27.60
N LYS A 222 -31.87 35.41 -28.87
CA LYS A 222 -32.84 34.50 -29.49
C LYS A 222 -32.21 33.25 -30.05
N LYS A 223 -30.87 33.16 -30.07
CA LYS A 223 -30.13 32.00 -30.58
C LYS A 223 -29.56 31.21 -29.44
N LYS A 224 -29.79 29.90 -29.40
CA LYS A 224 -29.26 28.99 -28.35
C LYS A 224 -27.76 29.08 -28.17
N GLN A 225 -26.99 29.22 -29.25
CA GLN A 225 -25.53 29.28 -29.24
C GLN A 225 -24.94 30.47 -28.44
N ASP A 226 -25.76 31.50 -28.20
CA ASP A 226 -25.37 32.71 -27.48
C ASP A 226 -25.80 32.67 -26.00
N VAL A 227 -26.34 31.55 -25.55
CA VAL A 227 -26.79 31.30 -24.15
C VAL A 227 -26.03 30.12 -23.56
N GLU A 228 -25.36 30.37 -22.46
CA GLU A 228 -24.68 29.34 -21.69
C GLU A 228 -25.36 29.21 -20.32
N ILE A 229 -25.61 27.98 -19.90
CA ILE A 229 -26.13 27.66 -18.56
C ILE A 229 -25.05 26.89 -17.80
N LYS A 230 -24.80 27.27 -16.57
CA LYS A 230 -23.98 26.52 -15.62
C LYS A 230 -24.85 26.08 -14.45
N ILE A 231 -25.13 24.80 -14.39
CA ILE A 231 -25.84 24.19 -13.26
C ILE A 231 -24.85 23.82 -12.17
N VAL A 232 -25.14 24.22 -10.95
CA VAL A 232 -24.38 23.84 -9.74
C VAL A 232 -25.34 23.09 -8.84
N TYR A 233 -25.01 21.87 -8.56
CA TYR A 233 -25.77 20.99 -7.67
C TYR A 233 -25.21 21.01 -6.25
#